data_f33a51a39f184c1f213f75691301cc42
#
_entry.id   f33a51a39f184c1f213f75691301cc42
#
_cell.length_a   1.000
_cell.length_b   1.000
_cell.length_c   1.000
_cell.angle_alpha   90.00
_cell.angle_beta   90.00
_cell.angle_gamma   90.00
#
_symmetry.space_group_name_H-M   'P 1'
#
loop_
_entity.id
_entity.type
_entity.pdbx_description
1 polymer ?
#
loop_
_entity_poly.entity_id
_entity_poly.type
_entity_poly.pdbx_seq_one_letter_code
_entity_poly.pdbx_strand_id
1 'polypeptide(L)'
;ISRSGVLKQSDKLDHIGVFGKTVEDVALLTKSLIKKDLYDSSTIHYSSDEMLKVCKKGPLYEPKFIFYKTKNWKNVDKESQKSFEFFIKTFKKNIEVFDTPSYFDDIPKYHKIIHETDMANNFQGYYKKSKKKLSKEMVGAIERGLKYSAKDYVEAMDFMKRSYESFKEVFEDYHGVLSPSTTGVAPKGLKSTGSPEFCTTWTYMGLPSISLPLLTGANNLPLGVQLIGDKLDDLRFLGVANWLEKNCKKYAK
;
A
#
# COMPACT_ATOMS: atom_id res chain seq x y z
N ILE A 1 -10.83 4.31 8.13
CA ILE A 1 -11.31 5.69 7.85
C ILE A 1 -12.45 5.58 6.84
N SER A 2 -13.56 6.31 7.08
CA SER A 2 -14.71 6.33 6.18
C SER A 2 -14.38 6.96 4.83
N ARG A 3 -14.98 6.41 3.76
CA ARG A 3 -14.92 6.92 2.39
C ARG A 3 -16.20 7.64 1.97
N SER A 4 -17.14 7.85 2.90
CA SER A 4 -18.38 8.60 2.63
C SER A 4 -18.06 10.02 2.15
N GLY A 5 -18.68 10.44 1.03
CA GLY A 5 -18.43 11.73 0.40
C GLY A 5 -17.19 11.77 -0.52
N VAL A 6 -16.41 10.70 -0.61
CA VAL A 6 -15.31 10.55 -1.56
C VAL A 6 -15.82 9.98 -2.87
N LEU A 7 -15.29 10.46 -4.01
CA LEU A 7 -15.62 9.92 -5.32
C LEU A 7 -15.08 8.49 -5.43
N LYS A 8 -16.02 7.53 -5.43
CA LYS A 8 -15.70 6.11 -5.41
C LYS A 8 -15.18 5.63 -6.77
N GLN A 9 -14.03 4.96 -6.76
CA GLN A 9 -13.51 4.23 -7.92
C GLN A 9 -13.77 2.73 -7.77
N SER A 10 -13.40 2.14 -6.63
CA SER A 10 -13.60 0.72 -6.34
C SER A 10 -14.07 0.51 -4.91
N ASP A 11 -15.10 -0.31 -4.73
CA ASP A 11 -15.60 -0.65 -3.40
C ASP A 11 -14.60 -1.44 -2.55
N LYS A 12 -13.70 -2.16 -3.18
CA LYS A 12 -12.76 -3.08 -2.52
C LYS A 12 -11.34 -2.53 -2.41
N LEU A 13 -10.97 -1.61 -3.32
CA LEU A 13 -9.59 -1.16 -3.44
C LEU A 13 -9.37 0.29 -2.95
N ASP A 14 -10.44 1.09 -2.84
CA ASP A 14 -10.30 2.47 -2.38
C ASP A 14 -9.96 2.55 -0.90
N HIS A 15 -8.97 3.39 -0.58
CA HIS A 15 -8.51 3.66 0.77
C HIS A 15 -8.36 5.17 0.99
N ILE A 16 -8.55 5.59 2.25
CA ILE A 16 -8.19 6.93 2.70
C ILE A 16 -6.86 6.83 3.45
N GLY A 17 -5.87 7.59 3.01
CA GLY A 17 -4.58 7.72 3.65
C GLY A 17 -4.40 9.10 4.28
N VAL A 18 -3.41 9.20 5.15
CA VAL A 18 -2.99 10.45 5.79
C VAL A 18 -1.53 10.72 5.54
N PHE A 19 -1.13 11.99 5.53
CA PHE A 19 0.25 12.42 5.43
C PHE A 19 0.65 13.14 6.72
N GLY A 20 1.86 12.89 7.20
CA GLY A 20 2.45 13.55 8.35
C GLY A 20 3.95 13.73 8.18
N LYS A 21 4.55 14.59 8.98
CA LYS A 21 6.02 14.76 9.00
C LYS A 21 6.71 13.63 9.76
N THR A 22 5.99 12.99 10.67
CA THR A 22 6.46 11.87 11.48
C THR A 22 5.38 10.78 11.52
N VAL A 23 5.77 9.56 11.89
CA VAL A 23 4.80 8.48 12.12
C VAL A 23 3.85 8.83 13.28
N GLU A 24 4.30 9.59 14.27
CA GLU A 24 3.44 10.06 15.37
C GLU A 24 2.36 11.02 14.88
N ASP A 25 2.65 11.91 13.91
CA ASP A 25 1.65 12.77 13.27
C ASP A 25 0.63 11.94 12.48
N VAL A 26 1.11 10.92 11.75
CA VAL A 26 0.23 9.97 11.04
C VAL A 26 -0.70 9.25 12.02
N ALA A 27 -0.17 8.76 13.15
CA ALA A 27 -0.95 8.10 14.18
C ALA A 27 -2.01 9.02 14.79
N LEU A 28 -1.67 10.27 15.07
CA LEU A 28 -2.59 11.26 15.61
C LEU A 28 -3.73 11.59 14.64
N LEU A 29 -3.40 11.82 13.36
CA LEU A 29 -4.40 12.08 12.31
C LEU A 29 -5.31 10.86 12.10
N THR A 30 -4.72 9.66 11.98
CA THR A 30 -5.46 8.41 11.80
C THR A 30 -6.42 8.17 12.96
N LYS A 31 -5.96 8.32 14.21
CA LYS A 31 -6.79 8.23 15.41
C LYS A 31 -8.03 9.13 15.32
N SER A 32 -7.84 10.36 14.85
CA SER A 32 -8.92 11.35 14.77
C SER A 32 -9.95 11.06 13.66
N LEU A 33 -9.57 10.29 12.64
CA LEU A 33 -10.37 9.98 11.46
C LEU A 33 -11.02 8.59 11.50
N ILE A 34 -10.49 7.66 12.32
CA ILE A 34 -11.09 6.33 12.47
C ILE A 34 -12.42 6.44 13.20
N LYS A 35 -13.49 6.04 12.50
CA LYS A 35 -14.83 5.94 13.05
C LYS A 35 -15.65 4.94 12.24
N LYS A 36 -16.52 4.18 12.93
CA LYS A 36 -17.55 3.40 12.25
C LYS A 36 -18.53 4.35 11.57
N ASP A 37 -18.73 4.15 10.28
CA ASP A 37 -19.69 4.89 9.46
C ASP A 37 -20.73 3.91 8.90
N LEU A 38 -22.00 4.17 9.14
CA LEU A 38 -23.10 3.33 8.67
C LEU A 38 -23.29 3.41 7.14
N TYR A 39 -22.79 4.47 6.52
CA TYR A 39 -22.86 4.67 5.07
C TYR A 39 -21.67 4.07 4.31
N ASP A 40 -20.64 3.61 5.03
CA ASP A 40 -19.51 2.88 4.45
C ASP A 40 -19.36 1.50 5.11
N SER A 41 -19.89 0.47 4.44
CA SER A 41 -19.87 -0.91 4.93
C SER A 41 -18.45 -1.48 5.15
N SER A 42 -17.42 -0.86 4.60
CA SER A 42 -16.02 -1.27 4.80
C SER A 42 -15.44 -0.77 6.12
N THR A 43 -16.13 0.15 6.82
CA THR A 43 -15.71 0.58 8.15
C THR A 43 -16.18 -0.40 9.23
N ILE A 44 -15.35 -0.57 10.24
CA ILE A 44 -15.65 -1.43 11.40
C ILE A 44 -15.60 -0.62 12.68
N HIS A 45 -16.09 -1.19 13.79
CA HIS A 45 -15.78 -0.67 15.11
C HIS A 45 -14.32 -1.00 15.42
N TYR A 46 -13.52 0.03 15.66
CA TYR A 46 -12.09 -0.09 15.95
C TYR A 46 -11.72 0.89 17.07
N SER A 47 -11.11 0.39 18.14
CA SER A 47 -10.62 1.26 19.22
C SER A 47 -9.30 1.88 18.82
N SER A 48 -9.29 3.19 18.61
CA SER A 48 -8.10 3.97 18.28
C SER A 48 -7.55 4.79 19.46
N ASP A 49 -8.12 4.65 20.67
CA ASP A 49 -7.79 5.51 21.80
C ASP A 49 -6.32 5.43 22.20
N GLU A 50 -5.74 4.24 22.20
CA GLU A 50 -4.33 3.98 22.55
C GLU A 50 -3.36 4.15 21.37
N MET A 51 -3.85 4.47 20.16
CA MET A 51 -3.04 4.45 18.92
C MET A 51 -1.77 5.31 19.04
N LEU A 52 -1.89 6.56 19.47
CA LEU A 52 -0.73 7.44 19.63
C LEU A 52 0.21 6.97 20.75
N LYS A 53 -0.33 6.43 21.84
CA LYS A 53 0.46 5.92 22.97
C LYS A 53 1.25 4.67 22.57
N VAL A 54 0.61 3.71 21.88
CA VAL A 54 1.25 2.51 21.36
C VAL A 54 2.30 2.87 20.30
N CYS A 55 1.97 3.79 19.40
CA CYS A 55 2.91 4.30 18.40
C CYS A 55 4.17 4.88 19.05
N LYS A 56 4.03 5.73 20.08
CA LYS A 56 5.17 6.33 20.79
C LYS A 56 6.01 5.30 21.56
N LYS A 57 5.35 4.32 22.17
CA LYS A 57 6.02 3.24 22.91
C LYS A 57 6.86 2.35 21.99
N GLY A 58 6.37 2.13 20.77
CA GLY A 58 6.99 1.20 19.81
C GLY A 58 6.82 -0.27 20.20
N PRO A 59 7.45 -1.19 19.45
CA PRO A 59 7.40 -2.62 19.72
C PRO A 59 8.13 -2.98 21.02
N LEU A 60 7.70 -4.06 21.68
CA LEU A 60 8.30 -4.56 22.94
C LEU A 60 9.68 -5.17 22.72
N TYR A 61 9.90 -5.73 21.54
CA TYR A 61 11.16 -6.36 21.13
C TYR A 61 11.66 -5.72 19.85
N GLU A 62 12.95 -5.91 19.57
CA GLU A 62 13.53 -5.46 18.30
C GLU A 62 12.83 -6.16 17.13
N PRO A 63 12.23 -5.40 16.20
CA PRO A 63 11.40 -5.99 15.17
C PRO A 63 12.21 -6.70 14.10
N LYS A 64 11.64 -7.77 13.56
CA LYS A 64 12.13 -8.51 12.39
C LYS A 64 11.25 -8.22 11.20
N PHE A 65 11.84 -8.12 10.03
CA PHE A 65 11.17 -7.82 8.77
C PHE A 65 11.54 -8.79 7.68
N ILE A 66 10.61 -9.03 6.79
CA ILE A 66 10.88 -9.60 5.46
C ILE A 66 11.03 -8.46 4.46
N PHE A 67 12.04 -8.52 3.61
CA PHE A 67 12.12 -7.71 2.39
C PHE A 67 11.83 -8.59 1.18
N TYR A 68 10.69 -8.33 0.51
CA TYR A 68 10.37 -9.06 -0.70
C TYR A 68 10.95 -8.40 -1.95
N LYS A 69 11.80 -9.16 -2.67
CA LYS A 69 12.18 -8.83 -4.04
C LYS A 69 11.09 -9.34 -4.99
N THR A 70 10.12 -8.48 -5.27
CA THR A 70 9.08 -8.80 -6.25
C THR A 70 9.67 -8.86 -7.67
N LYS A 71 8.94 -9.43 -8.65
CA LYS A 71 9.34 -9.37 -10.07
C LYS A 71 9.53 -7.95 -10.58
N ASN A 72 8.89 -6.98 -9.94
CA ASN A 72 9.03 -5.56 -10.26
C ASN A 72 10.36 -4.95 -9.79
N TRP A 73 11.16 -5.67 -8.98
CA TRP A 73 12.48 -5.20 -8.55
C TRP A 73 13.37 -4.75 -9.72
N LYS A 74 13.27 -5.40 -10.86
CA LYS A 74 14.00 -5.03 -12.09
C LYS A 74 13.62 -3.65 -12.64
N ASN A 75 12.45 -3.12 -12.26
CA ASN A 75 11.94 -1.81 -12.68
C ASN A 75 12.39 -0.69 -11.74
N VAL A 76 12.96 -1.02 -10.57
CA VAL A 76 13.58 -0.02 -9.69
C VAL A 76 14.83 0.50 -10.37
N ASP A 77 15.03 1.82 -10.39
CA ASP A 77 16.22 2.41 -10.98
C ASP A 77 17.50 1.96 -10.23
N LYS A 78 18.63 1.94 -10.94
CA LYS A 78 19.89 1.37 -10.42
C LYS A 78 20.43 2.08 -9.19
N GLU A 79 20.21 3.37 -9.06
CA GLU A 79 20.66 4.15 -7.89
C GLU A 79 19.81 3.82 -6.68
N SER A 80 18.49 3.76 -6.85
CA SER A 80 17.57 3.32 -5.83
C SER A 80 17.81 1.86 -5.40
N GLN A 81 18.12 0.95 -6.34
CA GLN A 81 18.50 -0.43 -5.99
C GLN A 81 19.71 -0.46 -5.05
N LYS A 82 20.76 0.31 -5.34
CA LYS A 82 21.94 0.42 -4.46
C LYS A 82 21.59 0.93 -3.06
N SER A 83 20.72 1.94 -2.97
CA SER A 83 20.26 2.48 -1.68
C SER A 83 19.50 1.43 -0.87
N PHE A 84 18.62 0.65 -1.49
CA PHE A 84 17.95 -0.47 -0.84
C PHE A 84 18.89 -1.59 -0.42
N GLU A 85 19.86 -1.97 -1.26
CA GLU A 85 20.86 -3.00 -0.94
C GLU A 85 21.73 -2.57 0.25
N PHE A 86 22.13 -1.30 0.29
CA PHE A 86 22.83 -0.72 1.44
C PHE A 86 22.00 -0.76 2.72
N PHE A 87 20.71 -0.39 2.63
CA PHE A 87 19.77 -0.43 3.74
C PHE A 87 19.62 -1.86 4.29
N ILE A 88 19.35 -2.84 3.42
CA ILE A 88 19.22 -4.25 3.80
C ILE A 88 20.50 -4.75 4.49
N LYS A 89 21.67 -4.43 3.92
CA LYS A 89 22.97 -4.81 4.51
C LYS A 89 23.18 -4.19 5.87
N THR A 90 22.80 -2.92 6.05
CA THR A 90 22.94 -2.19 7.32
C THR A 90 22.05 -2.80 8.41
N PHE A 91 20.85 -3.22 8.07
CA PHE A 91 19.88 -3.81 8.98
C PHE A 91 19.76 -5.33 8.86
N LYS A 92 20.82 -6.02 8.45
CA LYS A 92 20.82 -7.48 8.22
C LYS A 92 20.42 -8.34 9.43
N LYS A 93 20.47 -7.80 10.65
CA LYS A 93 19.98 -8.48 11.86
C LYS A 93 18.46 -8.47 11.98
N ASN A 94 17.82 -7.49 11.32
CA ASN A 94 16.39 -7.26 11.38
C ASN A 94 15.68 -7.62 10.08
N ILE A 95 16.40 -7.71 8.96
CA ILE A 95 15.82 -7.87 7.63
C ILE A 95 16.32 -9.17 7.00
N GLU A 96 15.37 -10.04 6.69
CA GLU A 96 15.58 -11.22 5.85
C GLU A 96 15.03 -10.94 4.44
N VAL A 97 15.73 -11.43 3.41
CA VAL A 97 15.35 -11.20 2.01
C VAL A 97 14.77 -12.48 1.42
N PHE A 98 13.58 -12.37 0.85
CA PHE A 98 12.92 -13.49 0.17
C PHE A 98 12.42 -13.07 -1.21
N ASP A 99 12.31 -14.05 -2.08
CA ASP A 99 11.53 -13.90 -3.31
C ASP A 99 10.05 -14.02 -3.00
N THR A 100 9.23 -13.32 -3.79
CA THR A 100 7.78 -13.41 -3.61
C THR A 100 7.25 -14.79 -4.01
N PRO A 101 6.23 -15.29 -3.30
CA PRO A 101 5.50 -16.49 -3.74
C PRO A 101 4.98 -16.34 -5.18
N SER A 102 4.98 -17.43 -5.93
CA SER A 102 4.63 -17.41 -7.37
C SER A 102 3.23 -16.86 -7.67
N TYR A 103 2.27 -17.05 -6.76
CA TYR A 103 0.91 -16.53 -6.94
C TYR A 103 0.84 -14.98 -6.94
N PHE A 104 1.88 -14.29 -6.46
CA PHE A 104 1.95 -12.82 -6.56
C PHE A 104 1.96 -12.34 -8.00
N ASP A 105 2.42 -13.16 -8.93
CA ASP A 105 2.49 -12.82 -10.35
C ASP A 105 1.13 -12.61 -10.99
N ASP A 106 0.10 -13.26 -10.46
CA ASP A 106 -1.28 -13.16 -10.96
C ASP A 106 -2.05 -11.99 -10.32
N ILE A 107 -1.57 -11.46 -9.20
CA ILE A 107 -2.24 -10.36 -8.49
C ILE A 107 -2.52 -9.15 -9.38
N PRO A 108 -1.58 -8.65 -10.21
CA PRO A 108 -1.85 -7.50 -11.06
C PRO A 108 -3.02 -7.72 -12.05
N LYS A 109 -3.16 -8.95 -12.56
CA LYS A 109 -4.28 -9.33 -13.44
C LYS A 109 -5.61 -9.22 -12.71
N TYR A 110 -5.71 -9.85 -11.54
CA TYR A 110 -6.96 -9.88 -10.76
C TYR A 110 -7.29 -8.53 -10.14
N HIS A 111 -6.29 -7.77 -9.67
CA HIS A 111 -6.46 -6.39 -9.24
C HIS A 111 -7.09 -5.53 -10.34
N LYS A 112 -6.59 -5.65 -11.56
CA LYS A 112 -7.10 -4.91 -12.73
C LYS A 112 -8.55 -5.27 -13.03
N ILE A 113 -8.93 -6.54 -12.96
CA ILE A 113 -10.33 -6.99 -13.17
C ILE A 113 -11.26 -6.29 -12.17
N ILE A 114 -10.94 -6.32 -10.87
CA ILE A 114 -11.75 -5.67 -9.84
C ILE A 114 -11.81 -4.17 -10.08
N HIS A 115 -10.66 -3.52 -10.20
CA HIS A 115 -10.57 -2.08 -10.36
C HIS A 115 -11.35 -1.55 -11.57
N GLU A 116 -11.16 -2.16 -12.75
CA GLU A 116 -11.79 -1.69 -13.98
C GLU A 116 -13.30 -2.02 -14.01
N THR A 117 -13.73 -3.16 -13.44
CA THR A 117 -15.15 -3.49 -13.30
C THR A 117 -15.85 -2.52 -12.35
N ASP A 118 -15.26 -2.24 -11.20
CA ASP A 118 -15.80 -1.27 -10.24
C ASP A 118 -15.85 0.14 -10.84
N MET A 119 -14.80 0.56 -11.56
CA MET A 119 -14.82 1.84 -12.31
C MET A 119 -15.94 1.88 -13.34
N ALA A 120 -16.13 0.81 -14.11
CA ALA A 120 -17.20 0.74 -15.11
C ALA A 120 -18.58 0.91 -14.46
N ASN A 121 -18.80 0.31 -13.28
CA ASN A 121 -20.03 0.46 -12.52
C ASN A 121 -20.18 1.88 -11.95
N ASN A 122 -19.18 2.37 -11.21
CA ASN A 122 -19.28 3.61 -10.46
C ASN A 122 -19.27 4.87 -11.34
N PHE A 123 -18.59 4.81 -12.48
CA PHE A 123 -18.52 5.94 -13.44
C PHE A 123 -19.48 5.82 -14.63
N GLN A 124 -20.38 4.82 -14.67
CA GLN A 124 -21.30 4.63 -15.79
C GLN A 124 -22.12 5.89 -16.12
N GLY A 125 -22.61 6.59 -15.09
CA GLY A 125 -23.39 7.81 -15.25
C GLY A 125 -22.60 8.94 -15.94
N TYR A 126 -21.34 9.15 -15.51
CA TYR A 126 -20.44 10.14 -16.12
C TYR A 126 -20.06 9.73 -17.55
N TYR A 127 -19.78 8.46 -17.78
CA TYR A 127 -19.44 7.92 -19.09
C TYR A 127 -20.57 8.14 -20.10
N LYS A 128 -21.82 7.83 -19.75
CA LYS A 128 -22.98 8.03 -20.61
C LYS A 128 -23.27 9.49 -20.91
N LYS A 129 -23.15 10.38 -19.89
CA LYS A 129 -23.52 11.80 -20.03
C LYS A 129 -22.40 12.67 -20.62
N SER A 130 -21.15 12.33 -20.36
CA SER A 130 -20.03 13.26 -20.60
C SER A 130 -18.72 12.55 -20.96
N LYS A 131 -18.75 11.47 -21.75
CA LYS A 131 -17.58 10.69 -22.16
C LYS A 131 -16.41 11.57 -22.62
N LYS A 132 -16.69 12.62 -23.41
CA LYS A 132 -15.67 13.53 -23.97
C LYS A 132 -14.92 14.36 -22.91
N LYS A 133 -15.45 14.46 -21.67
CA LYS A 133 -14.84 15.18 -20.55
C LYS A 133 -13.99 14.28 -19.65
N LEU A 134 -14.04 12.97 -19.85
CA LEU A 134 -13.21 12.00 -19.12
C LEU A 134 -11.83 11.88 -19.79
N SER A 135 -10.80 11.58 -19.01
CA SER A 135 -9.48 11.29 -19.57
C SER A 135 -9.50 10.02 -20.43
N LYS A 136 -8.56 9.89 -21.34
CA LYS A 136 -8.44 8.70 -22.21
C LYS A 136 -8.21 7.44 -21.38
N GLU A 137 -7.43 7.54 -20.31
CA GLU A 137 -7.12 6.45 -19.40
C GLU A 137 -8.38 5.95 -18.68
N MET A 138 -9.20 6.89 -18.16
CA MET A 138 -10.46 6.57 -17.49
C MET A 138 -11.45 5.94 -18.46
N VAL A 139 -11.61 6.49 -19.65
CA VAL A 139 -12.47 5.91 -20.70
C VAL A 139 -12.02 4.49 -21.03
N GLY A 140 -10.70 4.29 -21.24
CA GLY A 140 -10.15 2.96 -21.52
C GLY A 140 -10.39 1.95 -20.39
N ALA A 141 -10.24 2.37 -19.14
CA ALA A 141 -10.49 1.51 -17.97
C ALA A 141 -11.98 1.10 -17.90
N ILE A 142 -12.90 2.07 -18.07
CA ILE A 142 -14.34 1.78 -18.10
C ILE A 142 -14.70 0.80 -19.23
N GLU A 143 -14.18 1.03 -20.44
CA GLU A 143 -14.47 0.19 -21.60
C GLU A 143 -13.90 -1.24 -21.46
N ARG A 144 -12.77 -1.41 -20.78
CA ARG A 144 -12.28 -2.76 -20.45
C ARG A 144 -13.10 -3.39 -19.34
N GLY A 145 -13.48 -2.62 -18.32
CA GLY A 145 -14.32 -3.08 -17.21
C GLY A 145 -15.68 -3.60 -17.66
N LEU A 146 -16.28 -2.97 -18.67
CA LEU A 146 -17.53 -3.43 -19.29
C LEU A 146 -17.44 -4.79 -20.04
N LYS A 147 -16.23 -5.27 -20.32
CA LYS A 147 -16.00 -6.54 -21.01
C LYS A 147 -15.78 -7.72 -20.07
N TYR A 148 -15.44 -7.47 -18.81
CA TYR A 148 -15.28 -8.55 -17.84
C TYR A 148 -16.65 -9.15 -17.48
N SER A 149 -16.69 -10.47 -17.38
CA SER A 149 -17.88 -11.20 -16.96
C SER A 149 -18.02 -11.19 -15.43
N ALA A 150 -19.24 -11.51 -14.96
CA ALA A 150 -19.44 -11.74 -13.51
C ALA A 150 -18.54 -12.87 -12.98
N LYS A 151 -18.26 -13.90 -13.81
CA LYS A 151 -17.33 -14.99 -13.46
C LYS A 151 -15.92 -14.46 -13.22
N ASP A 152 -15.40 -13.60 -14.11
CA ASP A 152 -14.06 -13.01 -13.95
C ASP A 152 -13.95 -12.22 -12.65
N TYR A 153 -14.99 -11.45 -12.33
CA TYR A 153 -15.02 -10.65 -11.09
C TYR A 153 -15.07 -11.53 -9.84
N VAL A 154 -15.92 -12.56 -9.82
CA VAL A 154 -16.01 -13.50 -8.69
C VAL A 154 -14.69 -14.24 -8.50
N GLU A 155 -14.07 -14.72 -9.58
CA GLU A 155 -12.76 -15.38 -9.53
C GLU A 155 -11.68 -14.45 -8.95
N ALA A 156 -11.67 -13.18 -9.37
CA ALA A 156 -10.74 -12.17 -8.85
C ALA A 156 -10.96 -11.89 -7.35
N MET A 157 -12.21 -11.85 -6.89
CA MET A 157 -12.54 -11.69 -5.47
C MET A 157 -12.14 -12.89 -4.63
N ASP A 158 -12.35 -14.11 -5.14
CA ASP A 158 -11.92 -15.35 -4.46
C ASP A 158 -10.40 -15.44 -4.39
N PHE A 159 -9.71 -15.06 -5.46
CA PHE A 159 -8.24 -15.02 -5.46
C PHE A 159 -7.70 -13.98 -4.48
N MET A 160 -8.34 -12.81 -4.34
CA MET A 160 -8.00 -11.80 -3.33
C MET A 160 -8.02 -12.39 -1.93
N LYS A 161 -9.10 -13.09 -1.58
CA LYS A 161 -9.25 -13.73 -0.27
C LYS A 161 -8.18 -14.79 -0.02
N ARG A 162 -7.99 -15.71 -0.99
CA ARG A 162 -6.98 -16.77 -0.88
C ARG A 162 -5.56 -16.21 -0.78
N SER A 163 -5.24 -15.16 -1.53
CA SER A 163 -3.92 -14.53 -1.47
C SER A 163 -3.61 -13.98 -0.08
N TYR A 164 -4.56 -13.34 0.57
CA TYR A 164 -4.39 -12.89 1.94
C TYR A 164 -4.25 -14.06 2.93
N GLU A 165 -5.13 -15.06 2.87
CA GLU A 165 -5.09 -16.23 3.76
C GLU A 165 -3.75 -16.99 3.66
N SER A 166 -3.18 -17.10 2.46
CA SER A 166 -1.87 -17.72 2.24
C SER A 166 -0.70 -16.83 2.67
N PHE A 167 -0.92 -15.55 2.87
CA PHE A 167 0.15 -14.59 3.19
C PHE A 167 0.20 -14.21 4.67
N LYS A 168 -0.92 -14.25 5.38
CA LYS A 168 -1.04 -13.74 6.75
C LYS A 168 -0.08 -14.40 7.75
N GLU A 169 0.29 -15.67 7.53
CA GLU A 169 1.24 -16.41 8.39
C GLU A 169 2.60 -15.72 8.50
N VAL A 170 2.98 -14.90 7.50
CA VAL A 170 4.20 -14.08 7.54
C VAL A 170 4.22 -13.16 8.76
N PHE A 171 3.05 -12.68 9.21
CA PHE A 171 2.95 -11.75 10.34
C PHE A 171 3.01 -12.45 11.72
N GLU A 172 3.04 -13.79 11.76
CA GLU A 172 3.30 -14.55 12.99
C GLU A 172 4.79 -14.50 13.35
N ASP A 173 5.68 -14.56 12.34
CA ASP A 173 7.13 -14.58 12.53
C ASP A 173 7.77 -13.19 12.38
N TYR A 174 7.15 -12.30 11.59
CA TYR A 174 7.69 -10.99 11.24
C TYR A 174 6.75 -9.86 11.67
N HIS A 175 7.35 -8.75 12.04
CA HIS A 175 6.63 -7.55 12.47
C HIS A 175 6.12 -6.70 11.29
N GLY A 176 6.51 -7.04 10.08
CA GLY A 176 6.06 -6.41 8.85
C GLY A 176 6.90 -6.80 7.64
N VAL A 177 6.38 -6.43 6.49
CA VAL A 177 7.04 -6.62 5.20
C VAL A 177 7.56 -5.29 4.69
N LEU A 178 8.77 -5.30 4.14
CA LEU A 178 9.40 -4.14 3.53
C LEU A 178 9.44 -4.32 2.01
N SER A 179 9.20 -3.25 1.30
CA SER A 179 9.36 -3.18 -0.16
C SER A 179 9.68 -1.74 -0.60
N PRO A 180 10.10 -1.52 -1.85
CA PRO A 180 10.09 -0.18 -2.42
C PRO A 180 8.67 0.41 -2.42
N SER A 181 8.52 1.70 -2.18
CA SER A 181 7.22 2.39 -2.34
C SER A 181 6.87 2.61 -3.81
N THR A 182 7.89 2.77 -4.65
CA THR A 182 7.79 3.02 -6.10
C THR A 182 9.09 2.63 -6.79
N THR A 183 9.16 2.83 -8.10
CA THR A 183 10.33 2.44 -8.94
C THR A 183 11.57 3.30 -8.73
N GLY A 184 11.48 4.38 -7.97
CA GLY A 184 12.58 5.30 -7.72
C GLY A 184 12.12 6.58 -7.05
N VAL A 185 12.85 7.67 -7.27
CA VAL A 185 12.47 8.99 -6.77
C VAL A 185 11.30 9.60 -7.58
N ALA A 186 10.71 10.67 -7.06
CA ALA A 186 9.62 11.37 -7.74
C ALA A 186 10.00 11.77 -9.18
N PRO A 187 9.14 11.49 -10.18
CA PRO A 187 9.40 11.89 -11.57
C PRO A 187 9.46 13.41 -11.70
N LYS A 188 10.35 13.89 -12.56
CA LYS A 188 10.44 15.34 -12.85
C LYS A 188 9.23 15.82 -13.65
N GLY A 189 8.59 16.90 -13.18
CA GLY A 189 7.47 17.56 -13.87
C GLY A 189 6.10 17.05 -13.40
N LEU A 190 5.04 17.44 -14.14
CA LEU A 190 3.65 17.20 -13.76
C LEU A 190 2.93 16.18 -14.66
N LYS A 191 3.64 15.54 -15.59
CA LYS A 191 3.03 14.60 -16.55
C LYS A 191 2.83 13.19 -16.02
N SER A 192 3.52 12.83 -14.95
CA SER A 192 3.47 11.49 -14.36
C SER A 192 3.60 11.57 -12.85
N THR A 193 2.88 10.71 -12.15
CA THR A 193 2.97 10.52 -10.70
C THR A 193 3.85 9.32 -10.31
N GLY A 194 4.49 8.67 -11.28
CA GLY A 194 5.25 7.44 -11.08
C GLY A 194 4.41 6.17 -11.30
N SER A 195 4.97 5.01 -10.95
CA SER A 195 4.33 3.71 -11.10
C SER A 195 3.76 3.21 -9.76
N PRO A 196 2.49 2.73 -9.71
CA PRO A 196 1.88 2.15 -8.52
C PRO A 196 2.20 0.67 -8.34
N GLU A 197 3.07 0.08 -9.16
CA GLU A 197 3.28 -1.37 -9.23
C GLU A 197 3.74 -2.01 -7.91
N PHE A 198 4.42 -1.25 -7.04
CA PHE A 198 4.81 -1.73 -5.71
C PHE A 198 3.70 -1.63 -4.66
N CYS A 199 2.60 -0.92 -4.96
CA CYS A 199 1.44 -0.80 -4.08
C CYS A 199 0.35 -1.81 -4.41
N THR A 200 0.29 -2.28 -5.66
CA THR A 200 -0.80 -3.09 -6.22
C THR A 200 -1.07 -4.35 -5.40
N THR A 201 -0.03 -5.09 -5.02
CA THR A 201 -0.15 -6.34 -4.26
C THR A 201 -0.77 -6.12 -2.89
N TRP A 202 -0.31 -5.11 -2.18
CA TRP A 202 -0.75 -4.81 -0.82
C TRP A 202 -2.17 -4.26 -0.78
N THR A 203 -2.48 -3.36 -1.73
CA THR A 203 -3.85 -2.86 -1.94
C THR A 203 -4.81 -3.99 -2.27
N TYR A 204 -4.41 -4.91 -3.17
CA TYR A 204 -5.23 -6.06 -3.55
C TYR A 204 -5.52 -6.97 -2.35
N MET A 205 -4.53 -7.27 -1.52
CA MET A 205 -4.73 -8.06 -0.31
C MET A 205 -5.40 -7.29 0.83
N GLY A 206 -5.58 -5.97 0.72
CA GLY A 206 -6.20 -5.11 1.73
C GLY A 206 -5.33 -4.94 2.98
N LEU A 207 -4.01 -4.92 2.82
CA LEU A 207 -3.04 -4.75 3.89
C LEU A 207 -2.74 -3.27 4.13
N PRO A 208 -2.63 -2.81 5.40
CA PRO A 208 -2.19 -1.45 5.70
C PRO A 208 -0.74 -1.25 5.29
N SER A 209 -0.43 -0.08 4.76
CA SER A 209 0.93 0.27 4.38
C SER A 209 1.26 1.73 4.71
N ILE A 210 2.54 1.98 5.01
CA ILE A 210 3.08 3.31 5.21
C ILE A 210 4.39 3.46 4.42
N SER A 211 4.56 4.58 3.73
CA SER A 211 5.80 4.92 3.04
C SER A 211 6.64 5.85 3.92
N LEU A 212 7.84 5.43 4.24
CA LEU A 212 8.79 6.17 5.07
C LEU A 212 9.98 6.64 4.21
N PRO A 213 10.31 7.93 4.16
CA PRO A 213 11.42 8.47 3.37
C PRO A 213 12.76 8.19 4.08
N LEU A 214 13.12 6.91 4.19
CA LEU A 214 14.31 6.45 4.93
C LEU A 214 15.58 6.47 4.10
N LEU A 215 15.48 6.57 2.79
CA LEU A 215 16.58 6.48 1.85
C LEU A 215 16.68 7.73 0.99
N THR A 216 17.82 7.88 0.35
CA THR A 216 18.08 8.91 -0.65
C THR A 216 18.35 8.22 -1.98
N GLY A 217 17.73 8.69 -3.02
CA GLY A 217 17.93 8.23 -4.40
C GLY A 217 18.53 9.34 -5.28
N ALA A 218 18.29 9.25 -6.58
CA ALA A 218 18.82 10.16 -7.57
C ALA A 218 18.59 11.65 -7.20
N ASN A 219 19.58 12.49 -7.47
CA ASN A 219 19.56 13.93 -7.20
C ASN A 219 19.29 14.31 -5.73
N ASN A 220 19.68 13.48 -4.78
CA ASN A 220 19.43 13.64 -3.34
C ASN A 220 17.93 13.74 -2.99
N LEU A 221 17.05 13.20 -3.82
CA LEU A 221 15.62 13.16 -3.54
C LEU A 221 15.27 12.03 -2.56
N PRO A 222 14.22 12.20 -1.74
CA PRO A 222 13.75 11.16 -0.84
C PRO A 222 13.34 9.89 -1.61
N LEU A 223 13.72 8.73 -1.09
CA LEU A 223 13.32 7.43 -1.59
C LEU A 223 12.57 6.68 -0.48
N GLY A 224 11.34 6.28 -0.77
CA GLY A 224 10.44 5.65 0.19
C GLY A 224 10.69 4.15 0.37
N VAL A 225 10.84 3.74 1.62
CA VAL A 225 10.69 2.34 2.04
C VAL A 225 9.24 2.14 2.47
N GLN A 226 8.55 1.21 1.86
CA GLN A 226 7.18 0.85 2.23
C GLN A 226 7.23 -0.23 3.30
N LEU A 227 6.60 0.02 4.45
CA LEU A 227 6.29 -0.99 5.45
C LEU A 227 4.84 -1.43 5.25
N ILE A 228 4.60 -2.72 5.27
CA ILE A 228 3.29 -3.35 5.18
C ILE A 228 3.05 -4.15 6.47
N GLY A 229 1.87 -3.98 7.06
CA GLY A 229 1.43 -4.68 8.25
C GLY A 229 0.27 -5.63 7.99
N ASP A 230 -0.16 -6.33 9.05
CA ASP A 230 -1.34 -7.18 8.98
C ASP A 230 -2.63 -6.38 9.10
N LYS A 231 -3.73 -6.96 8.62
CA LYS A 231 -5.06 -6.36 8.69
C LYS A 231 -5.50 -6.15 10.13
N LEU A 232 -6.08 -4.98 10.39
CA LEU A 232 -6.69 -4.62 11.68
C LEU A 232 -5.70 -4.57 12.86
N ASP A 233 -4.40 -4.55 12.57
CA ASP A 233 -3.35 -4.44 13.57
C ASP A 233 -2.62 -3.08 13.49
N ASP A 234 -3.39 -2.03 13.20
CA ASP A 234 -2.86 -0.66 12.96
C ASP A 234 -2.09 -0.10 14.16
N LEU A 235 -2.45 -0.50 15.40
CA LEU A 235 -1.75 -0.04 16.59
C LEU A 235 -0.31 -0.56 16.61
N ARG A 236 -0.11 -1.87 16.46
CA ARG A 236 1.22 -2.49 16.41
C ARG A 236 1.98 -1.99 15.18
N PHE A 237 1.31 -1.95 14.03
CA PHE A 237 1.86 -1.47 12.77
C PHE A 237 2.48 -0.08 12.88
N LEU A 238 1.76 0.90 13.46
CA LEU A 238 2.28 2.26 13.66
C LEU A 238 3.41 2.31 14.69
N GLY A 239 3.39 1.45 15.70
CA GLY A 239 4.51 1.32 16.64
C GLY A 239 5.79 0.83 15.95
N VAL A 240 5.67 -0.17 15.08
CA VAL A 240 6.78 -0.70 14.28
C VAL A 240 7.28 0.34 13.26
N ALA A 241 6.35 1.06 12.60
CA ALA A 241 6.70 2.14 11.68
C ALA A 241 7.50 3.27 12.38
N ASN A 242 7.07 3.65 13.58
CA ASN A 242 7.76 4.67 14.40
C ASN A 242 9.16 4.20 14.81
N TRP A 243 9.31 2.92 15.14
CA TRP A 243 10.62 2.33 15.42
C TRP A 243 11.55 2.40 14.20
N LEU A 244 11.05 2.03 13.02
CA LEU A 244 11.80 2.16 11.76
C LEU A 244 12.21 3.61 11.51
N GLU A 245 11.28 4.55 11.62
CA GLU A 245 11.58 5.96 11.41
C GLU A 245 12.70 6.45 12.34
N LYS A 246 12.63 6.13 13.64
CA LYS A 246 13.60 6.60 14.64
C LYS A 246 14.97 5.95 14.48
N ASN A 247 15.03 4.68 14.12
CA ASN A 247 16.29 3.94 14.02
C ASN A 247 16.96 4.09 12.65
N CYS A 248 16.20 4.36 11.59
CA CYS A 248 16.73 4.45 10.23
C CYS A 248 17.08 5.87 9.78
N LYS A 249 16.50 6.92 10.37
CA LYS A 249 16.85 8.33 10.05
C LYS A 249 18.36 8.66 10.16
N LYS A 250 19.10 7.89 10.94
CA LYS A 250 20.56 8.04 11.10
C LYS A 250 21.34 7.70 9.82
N TYR A 251 20.74 6.97 8.89
CA TYR A 251 21.38 6.42 7.69
C TYR A 251 20.84 7.03 6.38
N ALA A 252 19.91 7.97 6.50
CA ALA A 252 19.31 8.69 5.36
C ALA A 252 20.19 9.88 4.85
N LYS A 253 21.49 9.87 5.17
CA LYS A 253 22.45 10.90 4.72
C LYS A 253 23.24 10.42 3.53
#